data_4c1ab1898c6762789261c900ff93659c
#
_entry.id   4c1ab1898c6762789261c900ff93659c
#
_cell.length_a   1.000
_cell.length_b   1.000
_cell.length_c   1.000
_cell.angle_alpha   90.00
_cell.angle_beta   90.00
_cell.angle_gamma   90.00
#
_symmetry.space_group_name_H-M   'P 1'
#
loop_
_entity.id
_entity.type
_entity.pdbx_description
1 polymer ?
#
loop_
_entity_poly.entity_id
_entity_poly.type
_entity_poly.pdbx_seq_one_letter_code
_entity_poly.pdbx_strand_id
1 'polypeptide(L)'
;SNGAAPAALALDELWSKNGKLATLSEDTCQKLRDALPEHVDIANPLDLRDDASSEHYVKTLDILLASQDFDALMVIHSPSAAAPGTESALALIEAVKHHPRGKFVSLLTNWCGEFSSQEARRLFSEAGLPTYRTPEGTITAFMHMVEYRRNQKQLRETPALPDSLTSNT
;
A
#
# COMPACT_ATOMS: atom_id res chain seq x y z
N SER A 1 -8.09 -3.66 1.92
CA SER A 1 -9.14 -3.77 0.88
C SER A 1 -10.49 -3.99 1.52
N ASN A 2 -11.56 -3.55 0.84
CA ASN A 2 -12.93 -3.95 1.15
C ASN A 2 -13.49 -4.93 0.09
N GLY A 3 -12.62 -5.66 -0.58
CA GLY A 3 -13.00 -6.65 -1.56
C GLY A 3 -11.88 -7.63 -1.88
N ALA A 4 -12.19 -8.93 -1.83
CA ALA A 4 -11.21 -9.98 -2.05
C ALA A 4 -10.72 -10.04 -3.50
N ALA A 5 -11.59 -9.83 -4.49
CA ALA A 5 -11.21 -9.95 -5.89
C ALA A 5 -10.14 -8.94 -6.35
N PRO A 6 -10.25 -7.61 -6.08
CA PRO A 6 -9.17 -6.68 -6.40
C PRO A 6 -7.87 -6.96 -5.65
N ALA A 7 -7.95 -7.47 -4.41
CA ALA A 7 -6.77 -7.88 -3.66
C ALA A 7 -6.07 -9.09 -4.30
N ALA A 8 -6.82 -10.08 -4.79
CA ALA A 8 -6.28 -11.22 -5.52
C ALA A 8 -5.57 -10.79 -6.81
N LEU A 9 -6.16 -9.89 -7.61
CA LEU A 9 -5.53 -9.35 -8.82
C LEU A 9 -4.22 -8.62 -8.50
N ALA A 10 -4.18 -7.85 -7.40
CA ALA A 10 -2.95 -7.20 -6.96
C ALA A 10 -1.86 -8.22 -6.57
N LEU A 11 -2.24 -9.32 -5.91
CA LEU A 11 -1.30 -10.38 -5.52
C LEU A 11 -0.74 -11.12 -6.74
N ASP A 12 -1.59 -11.49 -7.69
CA ASP A 12 -1.16 -12.16 -8.92
C ASP A 12 -0.14 -11.31 -9.67
N GLU A 13 -0.40 -10.02 -9.81
CA GLU A 13 0.54 -9.09 -10.43
C GLU A 13 1.84 -8.92 -9.62
N LEU A 14 1.75 -8.85 -8.27
CA LEU A 14 2.91 -8.76 -7.40
C LEU A 14 3.84 -9.97 -7.57
N TRP A 15 3.27 -11.17 -7.56
CA TRP A 15 4.04 -12.42 -7.71
C TRP A 15 4.62 -12.58 -9.12
N SER A 16 3.89 -12.19 -10.16
CA SER A 16 4.39 -12.20 -11.54
C SER A 16 5.65 -11.36 -11.72
N LYS A 17 5.82 -10.33 -10.88
CA LYS A 17 6.97 -9.41 -10.87
C LYS A 17 8.00 -9.74 -9.78
N ASN A 18 7.94 -10.93 -9.19
CA ASN A 18 8.82 -11.34 -8.08
C ASN A 18 8.78 -10.39 -6.86
N GLY A 19 7.65 -9.74 -6.64
CA GLY A 19 7.39 -8.97 -5.45
C GLY A 19 7.12 -9.86 -4.24
N LYS A 20 7.17 -9.28 -3.05
CA LYS A 20 6.92 -10.01 -1.80
C LYS A 20 5.82 -9.31 -1.01
N LEU A 21 4.90 -10.11 -0.49
CA LEU A 21 3.92 -9.66 0.47
C LEU A 21 4.56 -9.64 1.87
N ALA A 22 4.38 -8.56 2.61
CA ALA A 22 4.90 -8.44 3.98
C ALA A 22 4.14 -9.38 4.94
N THR A 23 4.85 -9.86 5.95
CA THR A 23 4.24 -10.57 7.08
C THR A 23 4.02 -9.57 8.21
N LEU A 24 2.80 -9.49 8.71
CA LEU A 24 2.47 -8.63 9.86
C LEU A 24 2.98 -9.29 11.14
N SER A 25 3.50 -8.47 12.04
CA SER A 25 3.90 -8.92 13.37
C SER A 25 2.67 -9.27 14.23
N GLU A 26 2.85 -10.12 15.24
CA GLU A 26 1.73 -10.50 16.14
C GLU A 26 1.17 -9.28 16.87
N ASP A 27 2.01 -8.31 17.25
CA ASP A 27 1.56 -7.05 17.86
C ASP A 27 0.64 -6.26 16.91
N THR A 28 1.00 -6.15 15.63
CA THR A 28 0.16 -5.50 14.62
C THR A 28 -1.14 -6.27 14.42
N CYS A 29 -1.08 -7.59 14.32
CA CYS A 29 -2.26 -8.44 14.19
C CYS A 29 -3.20 -8.29 15.39
N GLN A 30 -2.67 -8.24 16.61
CA GLN A 30 -3.48 -8.08 17.81
C GLN A 30 -4.18 -6.72 17.85
N LYS A 31 -3.48 -5.65 17.54
CA LYS A 31 -4.05 -4.30 17.43
C LYS A 31 -5.17 -4.21 16.39
N LEU A 32 -5.01 -4.90 15.28
CA LEU A 32 -6.05 -4.97 14.24
C LEU A 32 -7.28 -5.75 14.72
N ARG A 33 -7.10 -6.89 15.44
CA ARG A 33 -8.22 -7.65 16.03
C ARG A 33 -9.00 -6.81 17.05
N ASP A 34 -8.30 -6.02 17.87
CA ASP A 34 -8.92 -5.18 18.89
C ASP A 34 -9.69 -3.99 18.30
N ALA A 35 -9.31 -3.54 17.11
CA ALA A 35 -9.86 -2.34 16.47
C ALA A 35 -10.95 -2.62 15.43
N LEU A 36 -10.99 -3.83 14.89
CA LEU A 36 -11.88 -4.22 13.79
C LEU A 36 -12.97 -5.19 14.27
N PRO A 37 -14.08 -5.30 13.55
CA PRO A 37 -15.14 -6.26 13.87
C PRO A 37 -14.63 -7.72 13.84
N GLU A 38 -15.19 -8.58 14.72
CA GLU A 38 -14.79 -10.00 14.86
C GLU A 38 -14.86 -10.82 13.54
N HIS A 39 -15.72 -10.41 12.60
CA HIS A 39 -15.87 -11.10 11.32
C HIS A 39 -14.77 -10.75 10.30
N VAL A 40 -13.85 -9.84 10.65
CA VAL A 40 -12.70 -9.48 9.80
C VAL A 40 -11.54 -10.42 10.11
N ASP A 41 -11.16 -11.24 9.15
CA ASP A 41 -9.98 -12.10 9.25
C ASP A 41 -8.70 -11.27 9.14
N ILE A 42 -7.86 -11.33 10.19
CA ILE A 42 -6.61 -10.59 10.22
C ILE A 42 -5.54 -11.38 9.46
N ALA A 43 -5.32 -10.96 8.25
CA ALA A 43 -4.33 -11.52 7.33
C ALA A 43 -3.71 -10.42 6.47
N ASN A 44 -2.76 -10.74 5.62
CA ASN A 44 -2.28 -9.86 4.56
C ASN A 44 -2.40 -10.60 3.22
N PRO A 45 -3.24 -10.15 2.28
CA PRO A 45 -4.02 -8.89 2.30
C PRO A 45 -5.15 -8.93 3.36
N LEU A 46 -5.33 -7.80 4.04
CA LEU A 46 -6.44 -7.61 4.96
C LEU A 46 -7.72 -7.28 4.17
N ASP A 47 -8.76 -8.08 4.32
CA ASP A 47 -10.07 -7.84 3.73
C ASP A 47 -11.05 -7.29 4.80
N LEU A 48 -11.32 -5.98 4.70
CA LEU A 48 -12.24 -5.27 5.60
C LEU A 48 -13.72 -5.57 5.30
N ARG A 49 -13.99 -6.35 4.26
CA ARG A 49 -15.32 -6.72 3.78
C ARG A 49 -16.07 -5.54 3.13
N ASP A 50 -17.19 -5.86 2.50
CA ASP A 50 -18.01 -4.92 1.74
C ASP A 50 -18.83 -3.93 2.58
N ASP A 51 -18.96 -4.21 3.87
CA ASP A 51 -19.59 -3.35 4.88
C ASP A 51 -18.59 -2.41 5.58
N ALA A 52 -17.34 -2.37 5.14
CA ALA A 52 -16.31 -1.52 5.73
C ALA A 52 -16.68 -0.03 5.64
N SER A 53 -16.75 0.63 6.78
CA SER A 53 -16.93 2.08 6.88
C SER A 53 -15.62 2.85 6.68
N SER A 54 -15.71 4.16 6.44
CA SER A 54 -14.55 5.06 6.41
C SER A 54 -13.73 4.98 7.71
N GLU A 55 -14.39 4.76 8.85
CA GLU A 55 -13.73 4.60 10.16
C GLU A 55 -12.86 3.33 10.21
N HIS A 56 -13.35 2.20 9.66
CA HIS A 56 -12.57 0.97 9.57
C HIS A 56 -11.28 1.17 8.76
N TYR A 57 -11.37 1.89 7.64
CA TYR A 57 -10.20 2.24 6.83
C TYR A 57 -9.19 3.10 7.61
N VAL A 58 -9.65 4.14 8.32
CA VAL A 58 -8.79 5.02 9.10
C VAL A 58 -8.11 4.27 10.24
N LYS A 59 -8.85 3.51 11.06
CA LYS A 59 -8.28 2.70 12.15
C LYS A 59 -7.23 1.73 11.64
N THR A 60 -7.53 1.03 10.54
CA THR A 60 -6.58 0.11 9.91
C THR A 60 -5.33 0.84 9.44
N LEU A 61 -5.50 1.99 8.78
CA LEU A 61 -4.39 2.78 8.28
C LEU A 61 -3.49 3.26 9.42
N ASP A 62 -4.04 3.79 10.50
CA ASP A 62 -3.29 4.29 11.65
C ASP A 62 -2.45 3.19 12.31
N ILE A 63 -3.03 2.00 12.51
CA ILE A 63 -2.33 0.84 13.07
C ILE A 63 -1.18 0.40 12.14
N LEU A 64 -1.47 0.28 10.85
CA LEU A 64 -0.48 -0.14 9.87
C LEU A 64 0.63 0.91 9.70
N LEU A 65 0.32 2.19 9.63
CA LEU A 65 1.34 3.25 9.56
C LEU A 65 2.22 3.30 10.81
N ALA A 66 1.68 2.95 11.98
CA ALA A 66 2.46 2.88 13.23
C ALA A 66 3.40 1.67 13.26
N SER A 67 3.11 0.60 12.51
CA SER A 67 3.96 -0.59 12.43
C SER A 67 5.24 -0.35 11.60
N GLN A 68 6.20 -1.26 11.72
CA GLN A 68 7.41 -1.29 10.89
C GLN A 68 7.50 -2.56 10.03
N ASP A 69 6.37 -3.21 9.81
CA ASP A 69 6.32 -4.54 9.21
C ASP A 69 6.49 -4.52 7.67
N PHE A 70 6.43 -3.34 7.05
CA PHE A 70 6.47 -3.21 5.58
C PHE A 70 7.07 -1.88 5.10
N ASP A 71 7.50 -1.86 3.84
CA ASP A 71 8.07 -0.69 3.16
C ASP A 71 7.02 0.11 2.38
N ALA A 72 5.92 -0.53 1.98
CA ALA A 72 4.85 0.07 1.21
C ALA A 72 3.49 -0.48 1.62
N LEU A 73 2.48 0.36 1.56
CA LEU A 73 1.08 0.01 1.84
C LEU A 73 0.22 0.33 0.62
N MET A 74 -0.54 -0.66 0.16
CA MET A 74 -1.56 -0.48 -0.86
C MET A 74 -2.95 -0.52 -0.23
N VAL A 75 -3.72 0.55 -0.43
CA VAL A 75 -5.13 0.63 -0.01
C VAL A 75 -6.00 0.47 -1.23
N ILE A 76 -6.90 -0.51 -1.18
CA ILE A 76 -7.84 -0.81 -2.27
C ILE A 76 -9.26 -0.51 -1.80
N HIS A 77 -10.03 0.18 -2.63
CA HIS A 77 -11.45 0.40 -2.42
C HIS A 77 -12.26 -0.09 -3.62
N SER A 78 -13.23 -0.95 -3.35
CA SER A 78 -14.26 -1.35 -4.29
C SER A 78 -15.55 -0.62 -3.95
N PRO A 79 -16.26 -0.04 -4.92
CA PRO A 79 -17.51 0.65 -4.65
C PRO A 79 -18.53 -0.28 -3.97
N SER A 80 -19.05 0.14 -2.83
CA SER A 80 -20.13 -0.53 -2.11
C SER A 80 -21.14 0.50 -1.62
N ALA A 81 -22.33 0.05 -1.28
CA ALA A 81 -23.36 0.93 -0.73
C ALA A 81 -23.05 1.39 0.71
N ALA A 82 -22.25 0.60 1.44
CA ALA A 82 -21.90 0.86 2.83
C ALA A 82 -20.73 1.86 2.97
N ALA A 83 -19.86 1.94 1.97
CA ALA A 83 -18.68 2.81 2.00
C ALA A 83 -18.64 3.70 0.75
N PRO A 84 -19.18 4.93 0.82
CA PRO A 84 -19.01 5.92 -0.24
C PRO A 84 -17.51 6.19 -0.49
N GLY A 85 -17.05 5.93 -1.72
CA GLY A 85 -15.62 6.00 -2.05
C GLY A 85 -15.00 7.37 -1.81
N THR A 86 -15.74 8.45 -2.01
CA THR A 86 -15.29 9.83 -1.78
C THR A 86 -15.10 10.14 -0.29
N GLU A 87 -16.02 9.68 0.56
CA GLU A 87 -15.93 9.87 2.02
C GLU A 87 -14.72 9.12 2.58
N SER A 88 -14.55 7.85 2.20
CA SER A 88 -13.40 7.05 2.60
C SER A 88 -12.07 7.67 2.12
N ALA A 89 -12.04 8.24 0.91
CA ALA A 89 -10.85 8.92 0.40
C ALA A 89 -10.49 10.16 1.23
N LEU A 90 -11.46 11.02 1.56
CA LEU A 90 -11.24 12.20 2.39
C LEU A 90 -10.73 11.82 3.78
N ALA A 91 -11.36 10.82 4.42
CA ALA A 91 -10.95 10.34 5.74
C ALA A 91 -9.52 9.80 5.74
N LEU A 92 -9.14 9.02 4.70
CA LEU A 92 -7.78 8.51 4.54
C LEU A 92 -6.76 9.63 4.28
N ILE A 93 -7.08 10.61 3.44
CA ILE A 93 -6.20 11.76 3.17
C ILE A 93 -5.88 12.50 4.46
N GLU A 94 -6.91 12.80 5.28
CA GLU A 94 -6.71 13.49 6.56
C GLU A 94 -5.93 12.63 7.56
N ALA A 95 -6.19 11.31 7.63
CA ALA A 95 -5.42 10.41 8.48
C ALA A 95 -3.93 10.39 8.10
N VAL A 96 -3.60 10.22 6.81
CA VAL A 96 -2.20 10.24 6.32
C VAL A 96 -1.51 11.56 6.63
N LYS A 97 -2.20 12.67 6.41
CA LYS A 97 -1.66 14.02 6.63
C LYS A 97 -1.27 14.27 8.08
N HIS A 98 -2.04 13.75 9.01
CA HIS A 98 -1.83 13.96 10.45
C HIS A 98 -0.97 12.87 11.09
N HIS A 99 -0.80 11.71 10.45
CA HIS A 99 0.00 10.62 11.01
C HIS A 99 1.51 10.93 10.91
N PRO A 100 2.30 10.78 11.99
CA PRO A 100 3.74 11.11 11.99
C PRO A 100 4.54 10.40 10.91
N ARG A 101 4.17 9.17 10.57
CA ARG A 101 4.83 8.36 9.52
C ARG A 101 4.16 8.43 8.14
N GLY A 102 3.08 9.17 7.98
CA GLY A 102 2.34 9.25 6.73
C GLY A 102 3.19 9.70 5.53
N LYS A 103 4.25 10.47 5.77
CA LYS A 103 5.20 10.92 4.72
C LYS A 103 6.34 9.95 4.44
N PHE A 104 6.55 8.94 5.27
CA PHE A 104 7.70 8.04 5.19
C PHE A 104 7.36 6.67 4.60
N VAL A 105 6.11 6.29 4.61
CA VAL A 105 5.64 5.04 4.02
C VAL A 105 5.19 5.29 2.58
N SER A 106 5.59 4.41 1.66
CA SER A 106 5.11 4.45 0.28
C SER A 106 3.64 4.00 0.26
N LEU A 107 2.71 4.95 0.37
CA LEU A 107 1.28 4.69 0.30
C LEU A 107 0.81 4.79 -1.15
N LEU A 108 0.16 3.73 -1.64
CA LEU A 108 -0.47 3.68 -2.96
C LEU A 108 -1.96 3.42 -2.78
N THR A 109 -2.77 4.12 -3.53
CA THR A 109 -4.22 3.94 -3.47
C THR A 109 -4.76 3.40 -4.79
N ASN A 110 -5.72 2.48 -4.69
CA ASN A 110 -6.47 1.96 -5.81
C ASN A 110 -7.95 2.10 -5.52
N TRP A 111 -8.63 2.97 -6.26
CA TRP A 111 -10.08 3.14 -6.20
C TRP A 111 -10.69 2.57 -7.46
N CYS A 112 -11.27 1.38 -7.34
CA CYS A 112 -11.91 0.65 -8.42
C CYS A 112 -13.18 1.38 -8.90
N GLY A 113 -13.54 1.17 -10.16
CA GLY A 113 -14.70 1.80 -10.79
C GLY A 113 -14.36 3.09 -11.55
N GLU A 114 -14.96 3.25 -12.74
CA GLU A 114 -14.62 4.38 -13.61
C GLU A 114 -15.28 5.67 -13.11
N PHE A 115 -16.60 5.70 -13.04
CA PHE A 115 -17.34 6.92 -12.70
C PHE A 115 -17.48 7.13 -11.19
N SER A 116 -17.81 6.08 -10.43
CA SER A 116 -18.04 6.16 -8.99
C SER A 116 -16.81 6.57 -8.18
N SER A 117 -15.62 6.36 -8.73
CA SER A 117 -14.35 6.64 -8.04
C SER A 117 -13.56 7.81 -8.63
N GLN A 118 -14.09 8.50 -9.62
CA GLN A 118 -13.40 9.60 -10.28
C GLN A 118 -13.08 10.74 -9.31
N GLU A 119 -14.04 11.14 -8.49
CA GLU A 119 -13.87 12.21 -7.52
C GLU A 119 -12.85 11.83 -6.43
N ALA A 120 -12.94 10.61 -5.90
CA ALA A 120 -11.96 10.11 -4.92
C ALA A 120 -10.52 10.14 -5.47
N ARG A 121 -10.33 9.68 -6.72
CA ARG A 121 -9.01 9.73 -7.37
C ARG A 121 -8.51 11.16 -7.58
N ARG A 122 -9.39 12.10 -7.92
CA ARG A 122 -9.04 13.52 -8.01
C ARG A 122 -8.52 14.05 -6.68
N LEU A 123 -9.23 13.77 -5.59
CA LEU A 123 -8.85 14.17 -4.23
C LEU A 123 -7.49 13.59 -3.79
N PHE A 124 -7.23 12.30 -4.04
CA PHE A 124 -5.93 11.72 -3.77
C PHE A 124 -4.81 12.40 -4.57
N SER A 125 -5.03 12.66 -5.86
CA SER A 125 -4.05 13.35 -6.70
C SER A 125 -3.74 14.76 -6.20
N GLU A 126 -4.76 15.51 -5.78
CA GLU A 126 -4.61 16.85 -5.20
C GLU A 126 -3.89 16.82 -3.85
N ALA A 127 -4.08 15.76 -3.07
CA ALA A 127 -3.35 15.53 -1.82
C ALA A 127 -1.91 15.00 -2.03
N GLY A 128 -1.48 14.78 -3.28
CA GLY A 128 -0.16 14.23 -3.61
C GLY A 128 -0.01 12.75 -3.30
N LEU A 129 -1.11 12.01 -3.15
CA LEU A 129 -1.10 10.56 -2.91
C LEU A 129 -1.26 9.82 -4.25
N PRO A 130 -0.35 8.90 -4.58
CA PRO A 130 -0.45 8.09 -5.79
C PRO A 130 -1.75 7.29 -5.81
N THR A 131 -2.50 7.40 -6.90
CA THR A 131 -3.77 6.71 -7.08
C THR A 131 -3.90 6.09 -8.46
N TYR A 132 -4.49 4.92 -8.54
CA TYR A 132 -4.58 4.13 -9.76
C TYR A 132 -5.99 3.58 -9.95
N ARG A 133 -6.32 3.22 -11.20
CA ARG A 133 -7.65 2.71 -11.58
C ARG A 133 -7.77 1.21 -11.36
N THR A 134 -6.68 0.46 -11.49
CA THR A 134 -6.65 -1.00 -11.39
C THR A 134 -5.62 -1.47 -10.37
N PRO A 135 -5.88 -2.60 -9.71
CA PRO A 135 -4.92 -3.20 -8.78
C PRO A 135 -3.58 -3.52 -9.45
N GLU A 136 -3.61 -4.09 -10.66
CA GLU A 136 -2.43 -4.45 -11.43
C GLU A 136 -1.59 -3.21 -11.79
N GLY A 137 -2.26 -2.13 -12.23
CA GLY A 137 -1.59 -0.87 -12.53
C GLY A 137 -0.89 -0.27 -11.31
N THR A 138 -1.49 -0.42 -10.12
CA THR A 138 -0.89 0.03 -8.87
C THR A 138 0.38 -0.76 -8.56
N ILE A 139 0.32 -2.09 -8.65
CA ILE A 139 1.49 -2.96 -8.40
C ILE A 139 2.57 -2.72 -9.46
N THR A 140 2.21 -2.59 -10.72
CA THR A 140 3.18 -2.29 -11.79
C THR A 140 3.93 -1.00 -11.52
N ALA A 141 3.23 0.07 -11.13
CA ALA A 141 3.86 1.34 -10.78
C ALA A 141 4.78 1.21 -9.55
N PHE A 142 4.35 0.47 -8.51
CA PHE A 142 5.18 0.19 -7.34
C PHE A 142 6.44 -0.57 -7.71
N MET A 143 6.34 -1.62 -8.51
CA MET A 143 7.49 -2.43 -8.91
C MET A 143 8.50 -1.64 -9.77
N HIS A 144 8.04 -0.72 -10.62
CA HIS A 144 8.94 0.21 -11.32
C HIS A 144 9.72 1.10 -10.36
N MET A 145 9.10 1.59 -9.28
CA MET A 145 9.81 2.35 -8.25
C MET A 145 10.85 1.48 -7.50
N VAL A 146 10.53 0.22 -7.24
CA VAL A 146 11.46 -0.74 -6.62
C VAL A 146 12.67 -0.97 -7.52
N GLU A 147 12.44 -1.25 -8.82
CA GLU A 147 13.50 -1.45 -9.80
C GLU A 147 14.38 -0.20 -9.96
N TYR A 148 13.77 0.97 -10.04
CA TYR A 148 14.50 2.23 -10.11
C TYR A 148 15.43 2.43 -8.92
N ARG A 149 14.95 2.17 -7.69
CA ARG A 149 15.76 2.27 -6.47
C ARG A 149 16.92 1.25 -6.46
N ARG A 150 16.66 0.01 -6.92
CA ARG A 150 17.70 -1.03 -7.05
C ARG A 150 18.78 -0.60 -8.03
N ASN A 151 18.40 -0.13 -9.20
CA ASN A 151 19.33 0.35 -10.22
C ASN A 151 20.16 1.54 -9.73
N GLN A 152 19.53 2.51 -9.05
CA GLN A 152 20.23 3.63 -8.44
C GLN A 152 21.27 3.18 -7.39
N LYS A 153 20.94 2.17 -6.56
CA LYS A 153 21.87 1.61 -5.60
C LYS A 153 23.06 0.96 -6.30
N GLN A 154 22.81 0.12 -7.31
CA GLN A 154 23.87 -0.53 -8.09
C GLN A 154 24.81 0.46 -8.77
N LEU A 155 24.29 1.55 -9.34
CA LEU A 155 25.10 2.59 -9.98
C LEU A 155 25.98 3.39 -8.97
N ARG A 156 25.61 3.40 -7.70
CA ARG A 156 26.40 4.04 -6.64
C ARG A 156 27.44 3.12 -6.00
N GLU A 157 27.35 1.82 -6.19
CA GLU A 157 28.32 0.85 -5.72
C GLU A 157 29.54 0.93 -6.64
N THR A 158 30.66 1.51 -6.14
CA THR A 158 31.95 1.50 -6.87
C THR A 158 32.45 0.06 -6.90
N PRO A 159 32.77 -0.51 -8.08
CA PRO A 159 33.39 -1.84 -8.13
C PRO A 159 34.68 -1.86 -7.32
N ALA A 160 34.86 -2.88 -6.49
CA ALA A 160 36.13 -3.09 -5.82
C ALA A 160 37.23 -3.27 -6.88
N LEU A 161 38.34 -2.53 -6.76
CA LEU A 161 39.50 -2.72 -7.62
C LEU A 161 40.00 -4.17 -7.47
N PRO A 162 40.23 -4.91 -8.57
CA PRO A 162 40.79 -6.24 -8.48
C PRO A 162 42.17 -6.18 -7.79
N ASP A 163 42.42 -7.08 -6.84
CA ASP A 163 43.67 -7.16 -6.08
C ASP A 163 44.95 -7.29 -6.96
N SER A 164 44.76 -7.63 -8.23
CA SER A 164 45.84 -7.74 -9.22
C SER A 164 46.47 -6.42 -9.66
N LEU A 165 45.88 -5.27 -9.30
CA LEU A 165 46.44 -3.95 -9.65
C LEU A 165 47.25 -3.31 -8.49
N THR A 166 47.37 -3.96 -7.34
CA THR A 166 48.10 -3.45 -6.19
C THR A 166 49.54 -4.05 -6.04
N SER A 167 49.94 -4.93 -6.96
CA SER A 167 51.26 -5.57 -6.89
C SER A 167 52.16 -5.20 -8.08
N ASN A 168 52.62 -3.96 -8.18
CA ASN A 168 53.80 -3.58 -8.94
C ASN A 168 54.29 -2.19 -8.51
N THR A 169 55.01 -2.14 -7.41
CA THR A 169 56.05 -1.16 -7.13
C THR A 169 57.07 -1.77 -6.21
#